data_957492e9589753eb6c6b5872b7746b0d
#
_entry.id   957492e9589753eb6c6b5872b7746b0d
#
_cell.length_a   1.000
_cell.length_b   1.000
_cell.length_c   1.000
_cell.angle_alpha   90.00
_cell.angle_beta   90.00
_cell.angle_gamma   90.00
#
_symmetry.space_group_name_H-M   'P 1'
#
loop_
_entity.id
_entity.type
_entity.pdbx_description
1 polymer ?
#
loop_
_entity_poly.entity_id
_entity_poly.type
_entity_poly.pdbx_seq_one_letter_code
_entity_poly.pdbx_strand_id
1 'polypeptide(L)'
;MQTIDAGVRQIALLADDSTDWGAQYGNDNTYVRVLKDLTDWIHELQQEKNDDGTAKYEGLKDTILYCPALYSYTGAGDAWYKDIPSNVQIVMTGGRTFGVASKDFADTFTKNTGRAPFMWINWPCSDMNRNTAYQYLVMGGQNNFLKPGATYGTYDGIMLNPMQQSEPSKQGIFMAADYSWNLWQSEKDGQQSWEDSFSYIDHNSPIASKGSRGLRDLAMNMRILNDGGIDGAHKDAEYDAVNKWWINNESVDYTGKLDVKGVLTELKGKLDGGTATAADFSQALTVYTTLQRAAKNYRANPGDKNMFDQIEPWISYWDDLTASAIDYITAAKQALAGDTEAAKATYATAKAAFAKSDTHTIADYYQRNKPARGGLVIVRP
;
A
#
# COMPACT_ATOMS: atom_id res chain seq x y z
N MET A 1 6.31 32.40 5.67
CA MET A 1 5.29 33.38 5.21
C MET A 1 4.62 32.95 3.92
N GLN A 2 5.31 32.75 2.78
CA GLN A 2 4.69 32.50 1.46
C GLN A 2 3.58 31.43 1.48
N THR A 3 3.77 30.32 2.20
CA THR A 3 2.75 29.25 2.30
C THR A 3 1.52 29.68 3.11
N ILE A 4 1.71 30.44 4.18
CA ILE A 4 0.62 30.98 5.01
C ILE A 4 -0.15 32.04 4.22
N ASP A 5 0.55 32.92 3.49
CA ASP A 5 -0.05 33.92 2.62
C ASP A 5 -0.87 33.27 1.48
N ALA A 6 -0.42 32.09 1.01
CA ALA A 6 -1.15 31.27 0.03
C ALA A 6 -2.35 30.49 0.61
N GLY A 7 -2.64 30.63 1.89
CA GLY A 7 -3.81 30.01 2.54
C GLY A 7 -3.53 28.74 3.36
N VAL A 8 -2.28 28.30 3.49
CA VAL A 8 -1.93 27.20 4.41
C VAL A 8 -2.20 27.63 5.87
N ARG A 9 -2.82 26.75 6.65
CA ARG A 9 -3.24 27.03 8.03
C ARG A 9 -2.68 26.05 9.07
N GLN A 10 -1.82 25.12 8.66
CA GLN A 10 -1.03 24.27 9.54
C GLN A 10 0.32 23.98 8.91
N ILE A 11 1.38 23.99 9.71
CA ILE A 11 2.76 23.85 9.23
C ILE A 11 3.34 22.53 9.74
N ALA A 12 4.22 21.94 8.93
CA ALA A 12 5.05 20.80 9.31
C ALA A 12 6.53 21.13 9.16
N LEU A 13 7.37 20.61 10.06
CA LEU A 13 8.81 20.57 9.94
C LEU A 13 9.22 19.12 9.68
N LEU A 14 9.61 18.83 8.44
CA LEU A 14 9.99 17.47 8.01
C LEU A 14 11.52 17.41 7.93
N ALA A 15 12.13 16.67 8.86
CA ALA A 15 13.57 16.42 8.91
C ALA A 15 13.91 14.95 8.60
N ASP A 16 12.93 14.21 8.08
CA ASP A 16 13.12 12.87 7.57
C ASP A 16 14.20 12.82 6.48
N ASP A 17 14.89 11.70 6.38
CA ASP A 17 16.00 11.49 5.43
C ASP A 17 17.18 12.47 5.50
N SER A 18 17.17 13.40 6.46
CA SER A 18 18.32 14.25 6.76
C SER A 18 19.29 13.49 7.66
N THR A 19 20.26 12.83 7.08
CA THR A 19 21.04 11.77 7.72
C THR A 19 21.88 12.15 8.92
N ASP A 20 22.21 13.43 9.17
CA ASP A 20 23.28 13.75 10.14
C ASP A 20 23.09 15.02 10.99
N TRP A 21 21.96 15.67 10.93
CA TRP A 21 21.83 16.94 11.64
C TRP A 21 22.00 16.82 13.16
N GLY A 22 21.49 15.75 13.77
CA GLY A 22 21.67 15.48 15.19
C GLY A 22 23.10 15.07 15.55
N ALA A 23 23.74 14.24 14.73
CA ALA A 23 25.08 13.74 14.95
C ALA A 23 26.16 14.77 14.57
N GLN A 24 25.99 15.47 13.44
CA GLN A 24 26.98 16.40 12.93
C GLN A 24 27.10 17.68 13.76
N TYR A 25 26.02 18.13 14.36
CA TYR A 25 26.00 19.34 15.18
C TYR A 25 25.94 19.02 16.68
N GLY A 26 25.95 17.76 17.06
CA GLY A 26 26.02 17.29 18.44
C GLY A 26 24.84 17.77 19.31
N ASN A 27 23.65 18.00 18.69
CA ASN A 27 22.70 18.82 19.39
C ASN A 27 21.22 18.50 19.08
N ASP A 28 20.70 17.48 19.72
CA ASP A 28 19.26 17.20 19.76
C ASP A 28 18.45 18.45 20.18
N ASN A 29 19.06 19.33 20.95
CA ASN A 29 18.45 20.59 21.36
C ASN A 29 18.24 21.60 20.21
N THR A 30 18.86 21.42 19.05
CA THR A 30 18.65 22.31 17.90
C THR A 30 17.21 22.26 17.43
N TYR A 31 16.62 21.05 17.32
CA TYR A 31 15.22 20.91 16.91
C TYR A 31 14.26 21.42 17.96
N VAL A 32 14.54 21.20 19.25
CA VAL A 32 13.74 21.77 20.34
C VAL A 32 13.69 23.29 20.23
N ARG A 33 14.84 23.94 20.00
CA ARG A 33 14.91 25.40 19.83
C ARG A 33 14.15 25.86 18.59
N VAL A 34 14.39 25.23 17.43
CA VAL A 34 13.69 25.60 16.18
C VAL A 34 12.18 25.44 16.30
N LEU A 35 11.71 24.35 16.91
CA LEU A 35 10.28 24.11 17.12
C LEU A 35 9.67 25.11 18.10
N LYS A 36 10.42 25.53 19.11
CA LYS A 36 10.01 26.60 20.03
C LYS A 36 9.90 27.94 19.33
N ASP A 37 10.97 28.35 18.60
CA ASP A 37 10.96 29.59 17.84
C ASP A 37 9.83 29.61 16.80
N LEU A 38 9.57 28.48 16.14
CA LEU A 38 8.47 28.35 15.19
C LEU A 38 7.11 28.45 15.86
N THR A 39 6.95 27.86 17.04
CA THR A 39 5.71 27.97 17.85
C THR A 39 5.46 29.42 18.25
N ASP A 40 6.46 30.10 18.79
CA ASP A 40 6.36 31.50 19.22
C ASP A 40 6.01 32.40 18.02
N TRP A 41 6.66 32.20 16.87
CA TRP A 41 6.33 32.91 15.63
C TRP A 41 4.89 32.69 15.14
N ILE A 42 4.38 31.47 15.21
CA ILE A 42 2.98 31.20 14.84
C ILE A 42 2.02 31.93 15.79
N HIS A 43 2.33 31.94 17.10
CA HIS A 43 1.53 32.66 18.07
C HIS A 43 1.54 34.19 17.80
N GLU A 44 2.66 34.75 17.36
CA GLU A 44 2.72 36.15 16.94
C GLU A 44 1.80 36.41 15.74
N LEU A 45 1.90 35.56 14.70
CA LEU A 45 1.04 35.65 13.51
C LEU A 45 -0.46 35.53 13.83
N GLN A 46 -0.84 34.72 14.80
CA GLN A 46 -2.25 34.58 15.24
C GLN A 46 -2.79 35.88 15.88
N GLN A 47 -1.91 36.74 16.37
CA GLN A 47 -2.31 38.03 16.95
C GLN A 47 -2.41 39.16 15.91
N GLU A 48 -1.88 38.96 14.70
CA GLU A 48 -1.94 39.98 13.65
C GLU A 48 -3.40 40.23 13.20
N LYS A 49 -3.72 41.49 12.99
CA LYS A 49 -5.02 41.97 12.58
C LYS A 49 -4.97 42.71 11.25
N ASN A 50 -6.04 42.64 10.50
CA ASN A 50 -6.32 43.53 9.38
C ASN A 50 -6.76 44.92 9.90
N ASP A 51 -6.83 45.90 9.00
CA ASP A 51 -7.27 47.25 9.31
C ASP A 51 -8.70 47.32 9.89
N ASP A 52 -9.53 46.35 9.55
CA ASP A 52 -10.90 46.22 10.08
C ASP A 52 -10.98 45.47 11.43
N GLY A 53 -9.84 45.07 12.00
CA GLY A 53 -9.75 44.35 13.28
C GLY A 53 -9.97 42.85 13.20
N THR A 54 -10.24 42.29 12.02
CA THR A 54 -10.35 40.83 11.84
C THR A 54 -8.97 40.17 11.93
N ALA A 55 -8.95 38.85 12.25
CA ALA A 55 -7.69 38.10 12.27
C ALA A 55 -7.10 38.02 10.85
N LYS A 56 -5.84 38.40 10.68
CA LYS A 56 -5.15 38.38 9.37
C LYS A 56 -4.95 36.97 8.85
N TYR A 57 -4.68 36.02 9.73
CA TYR A 57 -4.46 34.62 9.40
C TYR A 57 -5.50 33.74 10.09
N GLU A 58 -6.77 34.00 9.80
CA GLU A 58 -7.89 33.26 10.37
C GLU A 58 -7.71 31.75 10.17
N GLY A 59 -7.91 30.96 11.23
CA GLY A 59 -7.79 29.51 11.21
C GLY A 59 -6.35 28.98 11.23
N LEU A 60 -5.33 29.87 11.32
CA LEU A 60 -3.95 29.40 11.51
C LEU A 60 -3.83 28.63 12.82
N LYS A 61 -3.38 27.37 12.73
CA LYS A 61 -3.20 26.48 13.88
C LYS A 61 -1.80 26.61 14.44
N ASP A 62 -1.68 26.53 15.74
CA ASP A 62 -0.40 26.44 16.44
C ASP A 62 0.17 25.02 16.46
N THR A 63 -0.66 24.01 16.17
CA THR A 63 -0.22 22.63 16.08
C THR A 63 0.76 22.44 14.93
N ILE A 64 1.98 22.02 15.25
CA ILE A 64 3.06 21.73 14.30
C ILE A 64 3.26 20.23 14.20
N LEU A 65 3.34 19.68 12.97
CA LEU A 65 3.82 18.32 12.76
C LEU A 65 5.34 18.33 12.63
N TYR A 66 6.01 17.50 13.40
CA TYR A 66 7.47 17.34 13.34
C TYR A 66 7.84 15.90 13.01
N CYS A 67 8.45 15.68 11.85
CA CYS A 67 9.01 14.38 11.46
C CYS A 67 10.53 14.42 11.73
N PRO A 68 11.05 13.66 12.73
CA PRO A 68 12.48 13.61 13.04
C PRO A 68 13.25 12.79 12.00
N ALA A 69 14.57 12.94 11.93
CA ALA A 69 15.44 12.12 11.08
C ALA A 69 15.34 10.63 11.42
N LEU A 70 15.11 10.29 12.70
CA LEU A 70 14.94 8.92 13.18
C LEU A 70 13.44 8.52 13.27
N TYR A 71 12.64 8.90 12.29
CA TYR A 71 11.19 8.65 12.23
C TYR A 71 10.79 7.17 12.34
N SER A 72 11.72 6.26 12.02
CA SER A 72 11.48 4.81 12.07
C SER A 72 11.93 4.16 13.39
N TYR A 73 12.22 4.97 14.41
CA TYR A 73 12.77 4.52 15.67
C TYR A 73 11.68 4.43 16.78
N THR A 74 12.02 3.84 17.93
CA THR A 74 11.08 3.69 19.05
C THR A 74 11.18 4.80 20.10
N GLY A 75 11.99 5.81 19.85
CA GLY A 75 12.30 6.88 20.81
C GLY A 75 13.17 6.43 21.98
N ALA A 76 13.76 5.24 21.94
CA ALA A 76 14.66 4.79 23.00
C ALA A 76 15.95 5.61 22.97
N GLY A 77 16.26 6.27 24.08
CA GLY A 77 17.40 7.21 24.19
C GLY A 77 17.09 8.64 23.80
N ASP A 78 15.92 8.93 23.24
CA ASP A 78 15.51 10.26 22.78
C ASP A 78 14.69 11.03 23.84
N ALA A 79 15.17 11.02 25.08
CA ALA A 79 14.48 11.70 26.20
C ALA A 79 14.24 13.20 25.97
N TRP A 80 14.97 13.82 25.03
CA TRP A 80 14.80 15.21 24.65
C TRP A 80 13.47 15.53 23.96
N TYR A 81 12.75 14.52 23.46
CA TYR A 81 11.42 14.71 22.89
C TYR A 81 10.41 15.29 23.86
N LYS A 82 10.58 15.05 25.18
CA LYS A 82 9.77 15.68 26.23
C LYS A 82 9.96 17.21 26.31
N ASP A 83 11.10 17.73 25.81
CA ASP A 83 11.44 19.16 25.86
C ASP A 83 10.88 19.92 24.64
N ILE A 84 10.35 19.22 23.65
CA ILE A 84 9.63 19.79 22.50
C ILE A 84 8.33 20.43 22.98
N PRO A 85 7.94 21.62 22.47
CA PRO A 85 6.68 22.28 22.84
C PRO A 85 5.47 21.33 22.71
N SER A 86 4.52 21.44 23.64
CA SER A 86 3.39 20.52 23.75
C SER A 86 2.42 20.55 22.55
N ASN A 87 2.40 21.66 21.80
CA ASN A 87 1.62 21.81 20.57
C ASN A 87 2.22 21.09 19.36
N VAL A 88 3.44 20.55 19.48
CA VAL A 88 4.12 19.83 18.40
C VAL A 88 3.73 18.34 18.48
N GLN A 89 3.28 17.79 17.38
CA GLN A 89 2.97 16.35 17.22
C GLN A 89 4.16 15.67 16.53
N ILE A 90 4.67 14.59 17.10
CA ILE A 90 5.86 13.90 16.63
C ILE A 90 5.48 12.78 15.67
N VAL A 91 5.91 12.91 14.42
CA VAL A 91 5.58 11.97 13.34
C VAL A 91 6.51 10.77 13.36
N MET A 92 5.95 9.56 13.41
CA MET A 92 6.67 8.29 13.44
C MET A 92 6.05 7.27 12.50
N THR A 93 6.87 6.38 11.94
CA THR A 93 6.41 5.39 10.95
C THR A 93 6.12 4.00 11.53
N GLY A 94 6.18 3.82 12.85
CA GLY A 94 5.81 2.56 13.49
C GLY A 94 6.97 1.57 13.69
N GLY A 95 8.17 2.07 14.02
CA GLY A 95 9.34 1.26 14.37
C GLY A 95 10.20 0.81 13.19
N ARG A 96 9.81 1.15 11.97
CA ARG A 96 10.56 0.93 10.71
C ARG A 96 9.97 1.85 9.63
N THR A 97 10.68 2.04 8.51
CA THR A 97 10.20 2.93 7.42
C THR A 97 8.82 2.52 6.91
N PHE A 98 8.60 1.23 6.68
CA PHE A 98 7.29 0.66 6.34
C PHE A 98 6.67 -0.02 7.56
N GLY A 99 6.52 0.76 8.63
CA GLY A 99 5.93 0.31 9.88
C GLY A 99 4.41 0.29 9.86
N VAL A 100 3.85 -0.06 11.00
CA VAL A 100 2.40 -0.20 11.18
C VAL A 100 1.91 0.69 12.32
N ALA A 101 0.69 1.20 12.21
CA ALA A 101 0.01 1.81 13.34
C ALA A 101 -0.44 0.70 14.29
N SER A 102 0.30 0.50 15.38
CA SER A 102 0.01 -0.49 16.41
C SER A 102 0.06 0.12 17.80
N LYS A 103 -0.79 -0.39 18.69
CA LYS A 103 -0.78 0.02 20.09
C LYS A 103 0.57 -0.27 20.75
N ASP A 104 1.18 -1.40 20.45
CA ASP A 104 2.47 -1.80 21.04
C ASP A 104 3.58 -0.81 20.72
N PHE A 105 3.65 -0.34 19.46
CA PHE A 105 4.58 0.72 19.09
C PHE A 105 4.28 2.02 19.83
N ALA A 106 3.01 2.46 19.82
CA ALA A 106 2.60 3.71 20.45
C ALA A 106 2.86 3.71 21.97
N ASP A 107 2.56 2.61 22.65
CA ASP A 107 2.84 2.46 24.08
C ASP A 107 4.35 2.53 24.37
N THR A 108 5.16 1.87 23.53
CA THR A 108 6.62 1.89 23.65
C THR A 108 7.18 3.30 23.42
N PHE A 109 6.75 3.96 22.36
CA PHE A 109 7.16 5.33 22.06
C PHE A 109 6.74 6.30 23.17
N THR A 110 5.49 6.23 23.61
CA THR A 110 4.97 7.06 24.70
C THR A 110 5.74 6.84 26.00
N LYS A 111 6.06 5.59 26.35
CA LYS A 111 6.89 5.26 27.51
C LYS A 111 8.29 5.90 27.42
N ASN A 112 8.88 5.89 26.24
CA ASN A 112 10.25 6.39 26.03
C ASN A 112 10.31 7.92 26.00
N THR A 113 9.31 8.57 25.42
CA THR A 113 9.30 10.01 25.11
C THR A 113 8.35 10.85 25.95
N GLY A 114 7.38 10.22 26.62
CA GLY A 114 6.28 10.90 27.32
C GLY A 114 5.22 11.49 26.40
N ARG A 115 5.18 11.12 25.12
CA ARG A 115 4.31 11.70 24.09
C ARG A 115 3.71 10.61 23.20
N ALA A 116 2.44 10.75 22.80
CA ALA A 116 1.84 9.89 21.80
C ALA A 116 2.47 10.18 20.42
N PRO A 117 2.65 9.17 19.56
CA PRO A 117 3.12 9.40 18.19
C PRO A 117 1.98 9.88 17.29
N PHE A 118 2.30 10.74 16.32
CA PHE A 118 1.50 10.94 15.14
C PHE A 118 1.98 9.93 14.08
N MET A 119 1.12 9.04 13.60
CA MET A 119 1.53 7.94 12.75
C MET A 119 1.58 8.37 11.28
N TRP A 120 2.74 8.18 10.63
CA TRP A 120 2.90 8.24 9.17
C TRP A 120 3.00 6.81 8.65
N ILE A 121 2.01 6.39 7.88
CA ILE A 121 1.95 5.03 7.34
C ILE A 121 2.29 5.05 5.84
N ASN A 122 3.40 4.40 5.47
CA ASN A 122 3.83 4.25 4.09
C ASN A 122 3.00 3.16 3.38
N TRP A 123 1.70 3.42 3.27
CA TRP A 123 0.70 2.56 2.63
C TRP A 123 -0.52 3.41 2.21
N PRO A 124 -1.09 3.16 1.03
CA PRO A 124 -0.68 2.26 -0.05
C PRO A 124 0.43 2.86 -0.93
N CYS A 125 1.64 2.94 -0.40
CA CYS A 125 2.79 3.55 -1.06
C CYS A 125 3.32 2.66 -2.20
N SER A 126 3.71 3.29 -3.30
CA SER A 126 4.35 2.62 -4.45
C SER A 126 5.72 3.20 -4.83
N ASP A 127 6.30 4.04 -3.99
CA ASP A 127 7.57 4.75 -4.26
C ASP A 127 8.71 3.77 -4.57
N MET A 128 8.72 2.63 -3.89
CA MET A 128 9.77 1.63 -4.03
C MET A 128 9.73 0.94 -5.40
N ASN A 129 8.65 1.08 -6.17
CA ASN A 129 8.61 0.63 -7.57
C ASN A 129 9.68 1.28 -8.44
N ARG A 130 10.26 2.40 -8.02
CA ARG A 130 11.39 3.04 -8.71
C ARG A 130 12.58 2.10 -8.94
N ASN A 131 12.79 1.15 -8.04
CA ASN A 131 13.90 0.20 -8.05
C ASN A 131 13.56 -1.14 -8.70
N THR A 132 12.32 -1.34 -9.15
CA THR A 132 11.88 -2.57 -9.82
C THR A 132 11.82 -2.39 -11.34
N ALA A 133 11.86 -3.52 -12.06
CA ALA A 133 11.62 -3.55 -13.50
C ALA A 133 10.14 -3.32 -13.87
N TYR A 134 9.24 -3.34 -12.88
CA TYR A 134 7.79 -3.33 -13.09
C TYR A 134 7.14 -2.28 -12.19
N GLN A 135 5.95 -1.81 -12.58
CA GLN A 135 5.10 -0.97 -11.76
C GLN A 135 3.96 -1.81 -11.18
N TYR A 136 3.93 -1.93 -9.86
CA TYR A 136 2.89 -2.65 -9.14
C TYR A 136 1.81 -1.70 -8.62
N LEU A 137 0.58 -2.21 -8.54
CA LEU A 137 -0.53 -1.55 -7.87
C LEU A 137 -0.70 -2.16 -6.47
N VAL A 138 -0.85 -1.30 -5.46
CA VAL A 138 -0.89 -1.69 -4.04
C VAL A 138 -2.31 -1.49 -3.52
N MET A 139 -3.17 -2.50 -3.64
CA MET A 139 -4.56 -2.47 -3.19
C MET A 139 -4.93 -3.61 -2.23
N GLY A 140 -3.98 -4.48 -1.89
CA GLY A 140 -4.16 -5.54 -0.92
C GLY A 140 -3.56 -5.21 0.46
N GLY A 141 -3.62 -6.12 1.40
CA GLY A 141 -2.89 -6.05 2.67
C GLY A 141 -3.44 -5.09 3.72
N GLN A 142 -4.67 -4.83 3.67
CA GLN A 142 -5.41 -3.83 4.41
C GLN A 142 -5.19 -3.82 5.93
N ASN A 143 -5.30 -4.92 6.60
CA ASN A 143 -5.21 -5.02 8.07
C ASN A 143 -3.77 -5.08 8.59
N ASN A 144 -2.79 -5.06 7.71
CA ASN A 144 -1.38 -5.18 8.11
C ASN A 144 -0.79 -3.87 8.58
N PHE A 145 -1.29 -2.75 8.09
CA PHE A 145 -0.75 -1.42 8.38
C PHE A 145 -1.49 -0.69 9.49
N LEU A 146 -2.75 -1.04 9.71
CA LEU A 146 -3.59 -0.47 10.76
C LEU A 146 -4.00 -1.60 11.69
N LYS A 147 -3.43 -1.66 12.89
CA LYS A 147 -3.63 -2.76 13.82
C LYS A 147 -4.77 -2.49 14.79
N PRO A 148 -5.61 -3.50 15.11
CA PRO A 148 -6.64 -3.36 16.10
C PRO A 148 -6.07 -3.15 17.51
N GLY A 149 -6.93 -2.71 18.45
CA GLY A 149 -6.61 -2.55 19.86
C GLY A 149 -6.16 -1.16 20.27
N ALA A 150 -6.02 -0.22 19.34
CA ALA A 150 -5.86 1.19 19.69
C ALA A 150 -7.12 1.74 20.34
N THR A 151 -6.94 2.73 21.22
CA THR A 151 -8.01 3.48 21.88
C THR A 151 -7.82 4.97 21.62
N TYR A 152 -8.82 5.76 21.96
CA TYR A 152 -8.69 7.21 21.85
C TYR A 152 -7.45 7.71 22.63
N GLY A 153 -6.60 8.49 21.97
CA GLY A 153 -5.35 9.00 22.53
C GLY A 153 -4.15 8.07 22.41
N THR A 154 -4.30 6.88 21.80
CA THR A 154 -3.15 6.02 21.46
C THR A 154 -2.21 6.72 20.47
N TYR A 155 -2.77 7.46 19.53
CA TYR A 155 -2.05 8.28 18.54
C TYR A 155 -2.56 9.72 18.59
N ASP A 156 -1.68 10.67 18.27
CA ASP A 156 -2.08 12.07 18.02
C ASP A 156 -2.79 12.24 16.67
N GLY A 157 -2.60 11.32 15.76
CA GLY A 157 -3.23 11.29 14.45
C GLY A 157 -2.60 10.25 13.52
N ILE A 158 -3.14 10.15 12.31
CA ILE A 158 -2.64 9.25 11.26
C ILE A 158 -2.59 10.00 9.93
N MET A 159 -1.50 9.84 9.19
CA MET A 159 -1.38 10.23 7.80
C MET A 159 -0.90 9.05 6.97
N LEU A 160 -1.22 9.06 5.68
CA LEU A 160 -0.80 8.06 4.72
C LEU A 160 0.14 8.65 3.68
N ASN A 161 1.07 7.83 3.20
CA ASN A 161 1.79 8.06 1.97
C ASN A 161 1.16 7.20 0.87
N PRO A 162 0.30 7.76 0.01
CA PRO A 162 -0.42 7.01 -1.02
C PRO A 162 0.42 6.75 -2.27
N MET A 163 -0.11 5.94 -3.19
CA MET A 163 0.50 5.69 -4.49
C MET A 163 0.50 6.96 -5.37
N GLN A 164 1.38 6.95 -6.39
CA GLN A 164 1.32 7.86 -7.53
C GLN A 164 -0.08 7.83 -8.21
N GLN A 165 -0.73 6.68 -8.24
CA GLN A 165 -2.09 6.51 -8.76
C GLN A 165 -3.11 6.92 -7.69
N SER A 166 -3.71 8.09 -7.88
CA SER A 166 -4.61 8.69 -6.88
C SER A 166 -5.90 7.90 -6.67
N GLU A 167 -6.51 7.42 -7.74
CA GLU A 167 -7.79 6.73 -7.65
C GLU A 167 -7.69 5.39 -6.90
N PRO A 168 -6.79 4.46 -7.25
CA PRO A 168 -6.66 3.23 -6.48
C PRO A 168 -6.11 3.45 -5.06
N SER A 169 -5.46 4.59 -4.79
CA SER A 169 -5.05 4.97 -3.43
C SER A 169 -6.23 5.23 -2.50
N LYS A 170 -7.39 5.59 -3.04
CA LYS A 170 -8.62 5.81 -2.27
C LYS A 170 -9.00 4.59 -1.41
N GLN A 171 -8.60 3.38 -1.83
CA GLN A 171 -8.84 2.17 -1.05
C GLN A 171 -8.16 2.26 0.34
N GLY A 172 -6.88 2.59 0.39
CA GLY A 172 -6.16 2.77 1.65
C GLY A 172 -6.64 3.99 2.45
N ILE A 173 -7.00 5.09 1.75
CA ILE A 173 -7.52 6.31 2.37
C ILE A 173 -8.87 6.02 3.04
N PHE A 174 -9.76 5.26 2.38
CA PHE A 174 -11.04 4.85 2.97
C PHE A 174 -10.82 4.08 4.28
N MET A 175 -9.91 3.12 4.27
CA MET A 175 -9.62 2.31 5.46
C MET A 175 -9.01 3.12 6.59
N ALA A 176 -8.11 4.06 6.29
CA ALA A 176 -7.54 4.92 7.32
C ALA A 176 -8.59 5.87 7.92
N ALA A 177 -9.53 6.36 7.11
CA ALA A 177 -10.64 7.17 7.58
C ALA A 177 -11.58 6.35 8.48
N ASP A 178 -11.95 5.15 8.06
CA ASP A 178 -12.77 4.24 8.86
C ASP A 178 -12.09 3.90 10.18
N TYR A 179 -10.81 3.51 10.15
CA TYR A 179 -10.02 3.23 11.34
C TYR A 179 -9.94 4.42 12.30
N SER A 180 -9.76 5.63 11.77
CA SER A 180 -9.65 6.84 12.60
C SER A 180 -10.98 7.22 13.24
N TRP A 181 -12.09 6.91 12.58
CA TRP A 181 -13.43 7.17 13.06
C TRP A 181 -13.93 6.10 14.04
N ASN A 182 -13.59 4.84 13.75
CA ASN A 182 -14.12 3.67 14.46
C ASN A 182 -13.00 2.65 14.70
N LEU A 183 -12.10 2.95 15.65
CA LEU A 183 -10.93 2.13 15.97
C LEU A 183 -11.26 0.64 16.02
N TRP A 184 -10.62 -0.14 15.18
CA TRP A 184 -10.89 -1.57 15.03
C TRP A 184 -10.56 -2.35 16.31
N GLN A 185 -11.43 -3.28 16.67
CA GLN A 185 -11.25 -4.15 17.82
C GLN A 185 -10.70 -5.51 17.43
N SER A 186 -10.76 -5.87 16.15
CA SER A 186 -10.28 -7.15 15.62
C SER A 186 -9.76 -7.01 14.20
N GLU A 187 -8.99 -7.99 13.74
CA GLU A 187 -8.55 -8.10 12.33
C GLU A 187 -9.73 -8.22 11.35
N LYS A 188 -10.88 -8.72 11.82
CA LYS A 188 -12.09 -8.79 10.99
C LYS A 188 -12.64 -7.41 10.63
N ASP A 189 -12.52 -6.43 11.52
CA ASP A 189 -12.98 -5.07 11.25
C ASP A 189 -12.16 -4.47 10.10
N GLY A 190 -10.84 -4.68 10.12
CA GLY A 190 -9.96 -4.27 9.03
C GLY A 190 -10.26 -4.97 7.71
N GLN A 191 -10.56 -6.27 7.74
CA GLN A 191 -10.96 -7.01 6.56
C GLN A 191 -12.30 -6.49 6.00
N GLN A 192 -13.28 -6.26 6.87
CA GLN A 192 -14.58 -5.72 6.46
C GLN A 192 -14.44 -4.33 5.84
N SER A 193 -13.66 -3.45 6.49
CA SER A 193 -13.36 -2.12 5.95
C SER A 193 -12.72 -2.19 4.56
N TRP A 194 -11.78 -3.13 4.36
CA TRP A 194 -11.16 -3.36 3.06
C TRP A 194 -12.19 -3.83 2.01
N GLU A 195 -13.02 -4.80 2.34
CA GLU A 195 -14.04 -5.30 1.42
C GLU A 195 -15.05 -4.22 1.04
N ASP A 196 -15.52 -3.43 2.00
CA ASP A 196 -16.49 -2.38 1.79
C ASP A 196 -15.92 -1.22 0.95
N SER A 197 -14.61 -0.94 1.08
CA SER A 197 -13.96 0.16 0.37
C SER A 197 -14.22 0.12 -1.14
N PHE A 198 -14.23 -1.07 -1.76
CA PHE A 198 -14.34 -1.21 -3.21
C PHE A 198 -15.67 -0.71 -3.79
N SER A 199 -16.76 -0.84 -3.07
CA SER A 199 -18.05 -0.30 -3.52
C SER A 199 -18.10 1.22 -3.39
N TYR A 200 -17.50 1.78 -2.35
CA TYR A 200 -17.44 3.22 -2.16
C TYR A 200 -16.50 3.91 -3.14
N ILE A 201 -15.30 3.36 -3.38
CA ILE A 201 -14.32 3.98 -4.28
C ILE A 201 -14.69 3.82 -5.75
N ASP A 202 -15.46 2.76 -6.11
CA ASP A 202 -15.88 2.52 -7.50
C ASP A 202 -17.17 3.27 -7.87
N HIS A 203 -18.17 3.36 -6.97
CA HIS A 203 -19.46 3.96 -7.31
C HIS A 203 -20.19 4.61 -6.12
N ASN A 204 -19.47 4.92 -5.05
CA ASN A 204 -19.96 5.64 -3.87
C ASN A 204 -21.27 5.06 -3.28
N SER A 205 -21.31 3.75 -3.08
CA SER A 205 -22.48 3.03 -2.57
C SER A 205 -22.07 1.95 -1.57
N PRO A 206 -22.87 1.68 -0.53
CA PRO A 206 -22.66 0.53 0.35
C PRO A 206 -23.00 -0.81 -0.32
N ILE A 207 -23.66 -0.78 -1.47
CA ILE A 207 -24.12 -1.99 -2.17
C ILE A 207 -23.14 -2.32 -3.29
N ALA A 208 -22.42 -3.42 -3.14
CA ALA A 208 -21.45 -3.86 -4.14
C ALA A 208 -22.09 -4.17 -5.51
N SER A 209 -21.54 -3.57 -6.56
CA SER A 209 -21.89 -3.83 -7.96
C SER A 209 -21.15 -5.05 -8.51
N LYS A 210 -21.45 -5.46 -9.73
CA LYS A 210 -20.67 -6.48 -10.43
C LYS A 210 -19.24 -5.99 -10.72
N GLY A 211 -19.07 -4.71 -11.01
CA GLY A 211 -17.78 -4.08 -11.25
C GLY A 211 -16.93 -4.03 -9.97
N SER A 212 -17.45 -3.44 -8.89
CA SER A 212 -16.70 -3.33 -7.64
C SER A 212 -16.31 -4.68 -7.04
N ARG A 213 -17.15 -5.72 -7.18
CA ARG A 213 -16.76 -7.08 -6.81
C ARG A 213 -15.61 -7.61 -7.67
N GLY A 214 -15.62 -7.33 -8.98
CA GLY A 214 -14.51 -7.69 -9.87
C GLY A 214 -13.21 -6.99 -9.47
N LEU A 215 -13.28 -5.69 -9.15
CA LEU A 215 -12.12 -4.93 -8.67
C LEU A 215 -11.58 -5.49 -7.35
N ARG A 216 -12.46 -5.80 -6.39
CA ARG A 216 -12.08 -6.43 -5.13
C ARG A 216 -11.38 -7.79 -5.35
N ASP A 217 -11.95 -8.64 -6.20
CA ASP A 217 -11.40 -9.97 -6.49
C ASP A 217 -10.01 -9.89 -7.15
N LEU A 218 -9.76 -8.86 -7.96
CA LEU A 218 -8.43 -8.57 -8.48
C LEU A 218 -7.49 -8.08 -7.38
N ALA A 219 -7.95 -7.15 -6.55
CA ALA A 219 -7.16 -6.54 -5.48
C ALA A 219 -6.69 -7.56 -4.43
N MET A 220 -7.47 -8.62 -4.16
CA MET A 220 -7.05 -9.74 -3.31
C MET A 220 -5.74 -10.39 -3.75
N ASN A 221 -5.40 -10.29 -5.03
CA ASN A 221 -4.22 -10.88 -5.64
C ASN A 221 -3.17 -9.82 -6.02
N MET A 222 -3.40 -8.55 -5.69
CA MET A 222 -2.42 -7.48 -5.86
C MET A 222 -1.43 -7.47 -4.71
N ARG A 223 -0.30 -6.81 -4.89
CA ARG A 223 0.71 -6.69 -3.83
C ARG A 223 0.24 -5.75 -2.73
N ILE A 224 0.69 -6.03 -1.53
CA ILE A 224 0.54 -5.15 -0.37
C ILE A 224 1.52 -4.00 -0.49
N LEU A 225 2.77 -4.31 -0.81
CA LEU A 225 3.88 -3.41 -1.02
C LEU A 225 4.70 -3.95 -2.19
N ASN A 226 5.53 -3.13 -2.83
CA ASN A 226 6.41 -3.63 -3.88
C ASN A 226 7.63 -4.36 -3.28
N ASP A 227 8.18 -5.29 -4.07
CA ASP A 227 9.24 -6.20 -3.64
C ASP A 227 10.66 -5.74 -3.95
N GLY A 228 10.81 -4.60 -4.58
CA GLY A 228 12.11 -4.28 -5.14
C GLY A 228 12.83 -3.14 -4.51
N GLY A 229 12.27 -2.60 -3.47
CA GLY A 229 12.78 -1.35 -3.06
C GLY A 229 13.27 -1.25 -1.64
N ILE A 230 13.13 -2.32 -0.95
CA ILE A 230 13.69 -2.32 0.37
C ILE A 230 15.11 -2.74 0.16
N ASP A 231 15.94 -1.72 0.05
CA ASP A 231 17.31 -1.89 -0.35
C ASP A 231 18.06 -2.83 0.61
N GLY A 232 19.16 -3.37 0.13
CA GLY A 232 20.00 -4.25 0.91
C GLY A 232 20.69 -3.59 2.14
N ALA A 233 20.28 -2.40 2.55
CA ALA A 233 20.79 -1.70 3.72
C ALA A 233 20.17 -2.21 5.03
N HIS A 234 18.97 -2.78 4.95
CA HIS A 234 18.27 -3.36 6.10
C HIS A 234 18.24 -4.89 6.02
N LYS A 235 19.36 -5.51 6.30
CA LYS A 235 19.57 -6.96 6.19
C LYS A 235 19.34 -7.73 7.49
N ASP A 236 18.61 -7.20 8.44
CA ASP A 236 18.29 -7.99 9.62
C ASP A 236 17.19 -9.03 9.32
N ALA A 237 17.25 -10.16 10.01
CA ALA A 237 16.32 -11.28 9.76
C ALA A 237 14.87 -10.91 10.03
N GLU A 238 14.61 -9.96 10.91
CA GLU A 238 13.26 -9.46 11.21
C GLU A 238 12.70 -8.65 10.06
N TYR A 239 13.52 -7.79 9.48
CA TYR A 239 13.16 -6.99 8.31
C TYR A 239 12.89 -7.88 7.09
N ASP A 240 13.73 -8.89 6.85
CA ASP A 240 13.51 -9.85 5.78
C ASP A 240 12.23 -10.66 5.97
N ALA A 241 11.90 -11.06 7.19
CA ALA A 241 10.67 -11.78 7.48
C ALA A 241 9.43 -10.92 7.21
N VAL A 242 9.43 -9.65 7.62
CA VAL A 242 8.36 -8.69 7.37
C VAL A 242 8.24 -8.39 5.88
N ASN A 243 9.36 -8.23 5.16
CA ASN A 243 9.35 -7.98 3.72
C ASN A 243 8.78 -9.13 2.93
N LYS A 244 9.16 -10.36 3.23
CA LYS A 244 8.57 -11.54 2.60
C LYS A 244 7.06 -11.57 2.78
N TRP A 245 6.60 -11.23 3.96
CA TRP A 245 5.18 -11.18 4.26
C TRP A 245 4.44 -10.08 3.49
N TRP A 246 5.04 -8.89 3.35
CA TRP A 246 4.45 -7.78 2.62
C TRP A 246 4.50 -7.95 1.11
N ILE A 247 5.57 -8.56 0.60
CA ILE A 247 5.79 -8.73 -0.84
C ILE A 247 4.79 -9.69 -1.46
N ASN A 248 4.51 -10.80 -0.81
CA ASN A 248 3.78 -11.90 -1.43
C ASN A 248 2.31 -11.97 -1.05
N ASN A 249 1.87 -11.17 -0.07
CA ASN A 249 0.51 -11.29 0.48
C ASN A 249 0.17 -12.73 0.93
N GLU A 250 1.19 -13.57 1.16
CA GLU A 250 1.02 -15.02 1.41
C GLU A 250 0.42 -15.28 2.79
N SER A 251 0.73 -14.42 3.77
CA SER A 251 0.24 -14.55 5.15
C SER A 251 -1.11 -13.90 5.40
N VAL A 252 -1.68 -13.21 4.42
CA VAL A 252 -3.00 -12.62 4.55
C VAL A 252 -4.04 -13.60 4.06
N ASP A 253 -4.87 -14.05 4.98
CA ASP A 253 -5.99 -14.96 4.68
C ASP A 253 -7.25 -14.13 4.41
N TYR A 254 -7.54 -13.93 3.13
CA TYR A 254 -8.78 -13.30 2.68
C TYR A 254 -9.84 -14.36 2.41
N THR A 255 -11.04 -14.13 2.84
CA THR A 255 -12.18 -14.95 2.43
C THR A 255 -12.32 -14.92 0.90
N GLY A 256 -12.16 -16.07 0.26
CA GLY A 256 -12.23 -16.21 -1.20
C GLY A 256 -10.95 -15.91 -1.95
N LYS A 257 -9.81 -15.66 -1.26
CA LYS A 257 -8.50 -15.58 -1.90
C LYS A 257 -8.19 -16.87 -2.66
N LEU A 258 -7.68 -16.70 -3.88
CA LEU A 258 -7.31 -17.80 -4.75
C LEU A 258 -5.83 -18.14 -4.58
N ASP A 259 -5.49 -19.40 -4.46
CA ASP A 259 -4.10 -19.87 -4.44
C ASP A 259 -3.54 -19.97 -5.86
N VAL A 260 -3.24 -18.80 -6.44
CA VAL A 260 -2.79 -18.69 -7.85
C VAL A 260 -1.40 -19.28 -8.10
N LYS A 261 -0.53 -19.26 -7.10
CA LYS A 261 0.82 -19.81 -7.19
C LYS A 261 0.86 -21.29 -6.85
N GLY A 262 0.21 -21.66 -5.75
CA GLY A 262 0.23 -23.02 -5.25
C GLY A 262 -0.43 -23.98 -6.23
N VAL A 263 -1.55 -23.61 -6.83
CA VAL A 263 -2.26 -24.48 -7.81
C VAL A 263 -1.42 -24.80 -9.04
N LEU A 264 -0.61 -23.87 -9.54
CA LEU A 264 0.31 -24.14 -10.67
C LEU A 264 1.52 -24.95 -10.23
N THR A 265 2.07 -24.67 -9.06
CA THR A 265 3.21 -25.42 -8.50
C THR A 265 2.81 -26.89 -8.26
N GLU A 266 1.62 -27.12 -7.72
CA GLU A 266 1.09 -28.45 -7.51
C GLU A 266 0.84 -29.19 -8.82
N LEU A 267 0.16 -28.53 -9.79
CA LEU A 267 -0.09 -29.13 -11.11
C LEU A 267 1.24 -29.46 -11.81
N LYS A 268 2.23 -28.57 -11.78
CA LYS A 268 3.55 -28.82 -12.36
C LYS A 268 4.22 -30.03 -11.70
N GLY A 269 4.23 -30.11 -10.37
CA GLY A 269 4.82 -31.23 -9.65
C GLY A 269 4.14 -32.57 -10.01
N LYS A 270 2.83 -32.59 -10.17
CA LYS A 270 2.07 -33.78 -10.60
C LYS A 270 2.36 -34.15 -12.05
N LEU A 271 2.52 -33.17 -12.94
CA LEU A 271 2.94 -33.40 -14.34
C LEU A 271 4.34 -33.99 -14.42
N ASP A 272 5.31 -33.42 -13.70
CA ASP A 272 6.68 -33.94 -13.65
C ASP A 272 6.77 -35.34 -13.07
N GLY A 273 5.91 -35.68 -12.11
CA GLY A 273 5.79 -37.00 -11.50
C GLY A 273 4.90 -38.00 -12.27
N GLY A 274 4.28 -37.60 -13.37
CA GLY A 274 3.39 -38.45 -14.14
C GLY A 274 2.09 -38.84 -13.42
N THR A 275 1.66 -38.05 -12.42
CA THR A 275 0.48 -38.35 -11.57
C THR A 275 -0.67 -37.35 -11.75
N ALA A 276 -0.54 -36.39 -12.68
CA ALA A 276 -1.56 -35.39 -12.95
C ALA A 276 -2.88 -36.01 -13.45
N THR A 277 -3.99 -35.58 -12.91
CA THR A 277 -5.34 -36.07 -13.21
C THR A 277 -6.19 -34.95 -13.83
N ALA A 278 -7.34 -35.33 -14.42
CA ALA A 278 -8.31 -34.37 -14.95
C ALA A 278 -8.81 -33.38 -13.88
N ALA A 279 -8.86 -33.77 -12.61
CA ALA A 279 -9.29 -32.95 -11.51
C ALA A 279 -8.25 -31.82 -11.24
N ASP A 280 -6.94 -32.11 -11.32
CA ASP A 280 -5.87 -31.15 -11.11
C ASP A 280 -5.91 -30.02 -12.15
N PHE A 281 -6.13 -30.38 -13.42
CA PHE A 281 -6.33 -29.39 -14.48
C PHE A 281 -7.59 -28.56 -14.26
N SER A 282 -8.69 -29.19 -13.82
CA SER A 282 -9.94 -28.47 -13.56
C SER A 282 -9.79 -27.49 -12.42
N GLN A 283 -9.06 -27.81 -11.36
CA GLN A 283 -8.76 -26.94 -10.24
C GLN A 283 -7.96 -25.72 -10.71
N ALA A 284 -6.88 -25.94 -11.44
CA ALA A 284 -6.05 -24.86 -11.97
C ALA A 284 -6.82 -23.94 -12.93
N LEU A 285 -7.59 -24.51 -13.86
CA LEU A 285 -8.45 -23.75 -14.77
C LEU A 285 -9.49 -22.93 -14.01
N THR A 286 -10.08 -23.46 -12.94
CA THR A 286 -11.07 -22.74 -12.13
C THR A 286 -10.47 -21.47 -11.52
N VAL A 287 -9.26 -21.54 -10.98
CA VAL A 287 -8.58 -20.38 -10.40
C VAL A 287 -8.40 -19.29 -11.46
N TYR A 288 -7.79 -19.62 -12.57
CA TYR A 288 -7.47 -18.62 -13.61
C TYR A 288 -8.67 -18.09 -14.38
N THR A 289 -9.70 -18.93 -14.61
CA THR A 289 -10.97 -18.46 -15.21
C THR A 289 -11.74 -17.55 -14.26
N THR A 290 -11.62 -17.76 -12.94
CA THR A 290 -12.23 -16.87 -11.94
C THR A 290 -11.56 -15.50 -11.96
N LEU A 291 -10.24 -15.44 -12.00
CA LEU A 291 -9.50 -14.18 -12.13
C LEU A 291 -9.78 -13.46 -13.46
N GLN A 292 -9.78 -14.19 -14.57
CA GLN A 292 -10.13 -13.62 -15.87
C GLN A 292 -11.55 -13.03 -15.87
N ARG A 293 -12.48 -13.71 -15.22
CA ARG A 293 -13.86 -13.22 -15.06
C ARG A 293 -13.92 -11.96 -14.21
N ALA A 294 -13.09 -11.85 -13.16
CA ALA A 294 -13.00 -10.65 -12.35
C ALA A 294 -12.55 -9.45 -13.19
N ALA A 295 -11.47 -9.57 -13.97
CA ALA A 295 -10.99 -8.54 -14.87
C ALA A 295 -12.06 -8.15 -15.91
N LYS A 296 -12.69 -9.12 -16.57
CA LYS A 296 -13.77 -8.88 -17.53
C LYS A 296 -15.00 -8.20 -16.90
N ASN A 297 -15.34 -8.58 -15.67
CA ASN A 297 -16.46 -7.95 -14.96
C ASN A 297 -16.20 -6.49 -14.66
N TYR A 298 -14.99 -6.17 -14.19
CA TYR A 298 -14.64 -4.78 -13.92
C TYR A 298 -14.56 -3.96 -15.20
N ARG A 299 -13.87 -4.44 -16.23
CA ARG A 299 -13.79 -3.78 -17.54
C ARG A 299 -15.16 -3.46 -18.15
N ALA A 300 -16.11 -4.38 -18.02
CA ALA A 300 -17.45 -4.22 -18.58
C ALA A 300 -18.38 -3.32 -17.75
N ASN A 301 -18.08 -3.12 -16.47
CA ASN A 301 -18.96 -2.42 -15.53
C ASN A 301 -18.19 -1.54 -14.53
N PRO A 302 -17.25 -0.69 -14.95
CA PRO A 302 -16.59 0.22 -14.02
C PRO A 302 -17.61 1.25 -13.53
N GLY A 303 -17.66 1.48 -12.24
CA GLY A 303 -18.53 2.49 -11.64
C GLY A 303 -17.92 3.89 -11.72
N ASP A 304 -16.61 3.98 -11.59
CA ASP A 304 -15.83 5.22 -11.74
C ASP A 304 -14.88 5.11 -12.95
N LYS A 305 -15.11 6.02 -13.92
CA LYS A 305 -14.26 6.07 -15.12
C LYS A 305 -12.83 6.49 -14.81
N ASN A 306 -12.62 7.41 -13.88
CA ASN A 306 -11.25 7.86 -13.54
C ASN A 306 -10.46 6.72 -12.89
N MET A 307 -11.09 5.98 -11.99
CA MET A 307 -10.50 4.76 -11.42
C MET A 307 -10.13 3.77 -12.53
N PHE A 308 -11.05 3.47 -13.42
CA PHE A 308 -10.81 2.55 -14.53
C PHE A 308 -9.65 3.01 -15.42
N ASP A 309 -9.65 4.27 -15.84
CA ASP A 309 -8.62 4.83 -16.72
C ASP A 309 -7.23 4.76 -16.08
N GLN A 310 -7.13 5.00 -14.77
CA GLN A 310 -5.85 4.92 -14.07
C GLN A 310 -5.32 3.50 -13.92
N ILE A 311 -6.19 2.50 -13.78
CA ILE A 311 -5.76 1.09 -13.56
C ILE A 311 -5.88 0.22 -14.81
N GLU A 312 -6.32 0.78 -15.94
CA GLU A 312 -6.52 0.05 -17.19
C GLU A 312 -5.28 -0.77 -17.62
N PRO A 313 -4.03 -0.28 -17.54
CA PRO A 313 -2.85 -1.08 -17.90
C PRO A 313 -2.72 -2.38 -17.08
N TRP A 314 -3.09 -2.35 -15.79
CA TRP A 314 -3.11 -3.55 -14.95
C TRP A 314 -4.27 -4.48 -15.28
N ILE A 315 -5.43 -3.94 -15.64
CA ILE A 315 -6.56 -4.76 -16.09
C ILE A 315 -6.22 -5.46 -17.41
N SER A 316 -5.56 -4.79 -18.35
CA SER A 316 -5.09 -5.38 -19.60
C SER A 316 -4.00 -6.41 -19.38
N TYR A 317 -3.06 -6.15 -18.45
CA TYR A 317 -2.08 -7.15 -18.02
C TYR A 317 -2.79 -8.41 -17.48
N TRP A 318 -3.80 -8.26 -16.62
CA TRP A 318 -4.56 -9.38 -16.06
C TRP A 318 -5.32 -10.18 -17.12
N ASP A 319 -5.93 -9.51 -18.10
CA ASP A 319 -6.63 -10.16 -19.20
C ASP A 319 -5.68 -11.07 -19.99
N ASP A 320 -4.52 -10.56 -20.41
CA ASP A 320 -3.56 -11.31 -21.19
C ASP A 320 -2.84 -12.39 -20.36
N LEU A 321 -2.50 -12.09 -19.10
CA LEU A 321 -1.85 -13.03 -18.21
C LEU A 321 -2.73 -14.23 -17.87
N THR A 322 -4.00 -14.00 -17.55
CA THR A 322 -4.93 -15.07 -17.23
C THR A 322 -5.27 -15.90 -18.46
N ALA A 323 -5.39 -15.29 -19.64
CA ALA A 323 -5.53 -16.00 -20.90
C ALA A 323 -4.32 -16.91 -21.16
N SER A 324 -3.11 -16.39 -20.99
CA SER A 324 -1.88 -17.17 -21.11
C SER A 324 -1.85 -18.38 -20.17
N ALA A 325 -2.19 -18.19 -18.90
CA ALA A 325 -2.19 -19.27 -17.92
C ALA A 325 -3.22 -20.36 -18.27
N ILE A 326 -4.42 -19.96 -18.68
CA ILE A 326 -5.48 -20.90 -19.11
C ILE A 326 -4.99 -21.71 -20.31
N ASP A 327 -4.37 -21.08 -21.31
CA ASP A 327 -3.85 -21.74 -22.48
C ASP A 327 -2.67 -22.67 -22.16
N TYR A 328 -1.74 -22.31 -21.25
CA TYR A 328 -0.68 -23.21 -20.80
C TYR A 328 -1.24 -24.46 -20.12
N ILE A 329 -2.22 -24.30 -19.22
CA ILE A 329 -2.89 -25.42 -18.55
C ILE A 329 -3.60 -26.30 -19.58
N THR A 330 -4.26 -25.70 -20.57
CA THR A 330 -4.97 -26.40 -21.64
C THR A 330 -4.01 -27.16 -22.54
N ALA A 331 -2.88 -26.55 -22.94
CA ALA A 331 -1.85 -27.21 -23.73
C ALA A 331 -1.27 -28.42 -23.01
N ALA A 332 -0.97 -28.29 -21.70
CA ALA A 332 -0.50 -29.41 -20.90
C ALA A 332 -1.51 -30.56 -20.83
N LYS A 333 -2.79 -30.24 -20.68
CA LYS A 333 -3.89 -31.22 -20.70
C LYS A 333 -4.00 -31.93 -22.05
N GLN A 334 -3.89 -31.21 -23.17
CA GLN A 334 -3.91 -31.76 -24.51
C GLN A 334 -2.70 -32.70 -24.76
N ALA A 335 -1.51 -32.25 -24.33
CA ALA A 335 -0.30 -33.07 -24.44
C ALA A 335 -0.42 -34.39 -23.66
N LEU A 336 -0.97 -34.37 -22.45
CA LEU A 336 -1.20 -35.57 -21.66
C LEU A 336 -2.22 -36.49 -22.30
N ALA A 337 -3.21 -35.97 -23.02
CA ALA A 337 -4.18 -36.70 -23.79
C ALA A 337 -3.64 -37.26 -25.12
N GLY A 338 -2.38 -36.95 -25.47
CA GLY A 338 -1.76 -37.39 -26.74
C GLY A 338 -2.07 -36.51 -27.96
N ASP A 339 -2.80 -35.39 -27.78
CA ASP A 339 -3.14 -34.47 -28.86
C ASP A 339 -1.99 -33.45 -29.04
N THR A 340 -0.87 -33.93 -29.60
CA THR A 340 0.37 -33.21 -29.71
C THR A 340 0.26 -31.94 -30.56
N GLU A 341 -0.49 -31.98 -31.67
CA GLU A 341 -0.60 -30.83 -32.57
C GLU A 341 -1.46 -29.72 -31.97
N ALA A 342 -2.57 -30.06 -31.33
CA ALA A 342 -3.37 -29.08 -30.58
C ALA A 342 -2.57 -28.50 -29.41
N ALA A 343 -1.81 -29.31 -28.67
CA ALA A 343 -0.97 -28.86 -27.57
C ALA A 343 0.07 -27.83 -28.02
N LYS A 344 0.76 -28.07 -29.15
CA LYS A 344 1.74 -27.13 -29.72
C LYS A 344 1.08 -25.79 -30.12
N ALA A 345 -0.07 -25.87 -30.79
CA ALA A 345 -0.81 -24.68 -31.21
C ALA A 345 -1.27 -23.84 -30.00
N THR A 346 -1.86 -24.48 -29.01
CA THR A 346 -2.31 -23.81 -27.78
C THR A 346 -1.14 -23.24 -26.98
N TYR A 347 -0.01 -23.96 -26.89
CA TYR A 347 1.21 -23.47 -26.25
C TYR A 347 1.75 -22.21 -26.93
N ALA A 348 1.75 -22.16 -28.27
CA ALA A 348 2.18 -20.97 -29.02
C ALA A 348 1.28 -19.76 -28.70
N THR A 349 -0.04 -19.97 -28.62
CA THR A 349 -1.00 -18.93 -28.21
C THR A 349 -0.73 -18.45 -26.78
N ALA A 350 -0.53 -19.36 -25.83
CA ALA A 350 -0.18 -19.04 -24.45
C ALA A 350 1.08 -18.17 -24.35
N LYS A 351 2.12 -18.57 -25.08
CA LYS A 351 3.40 -17.80 -25.11
C LYS A 351 3.20 -16.39 -25.67
N ALA A 352 2.41 -16.23 -26.72
CA ALA A 352 2.12 -14.93 -27.31
C ALA A 352 1.33 -14.03 -26.34
N ALA A 353 0.32 -14.56 -25.66
CA ALA A 353 -0.45 -13.83 -24.66
C ALA A 353 0.44 -13.42 -23.47
N PHE A 354 1.34 -14.31 -23.01
CA PHE A 354 2.31 -13.98 -21.97
C PHE A 354 3.22 -12.82 -22.36
N ALA A 355 3.77 -12.87 -23.58
CA ALA A 355 4.61 -11.77 -24.08
C ALA A 355 3.83 -10.46 -24.20
N LYS A 356 2.57 -10.54 -24.61
CA LYS A 356 1.69 -9.38 -24.72
C LYS A 356 1.38 -8.75 -23.35
N SER A 357 1.26 -9.54 -22.30
CA SER A 357 1.00 -9.00 -20.96
C SER A 357 2.05 -7.98 -20.49
N ASP A 358 3.31 -8.13 -20.87
CA ASP A 358 4.40 -7.19 -20.55
C ASP A 358 4.42 -5.92 -21.42
N THR A 359 3.55 -5.81 -22.42
CA THR A 359 3.44 -4.61 -23.26
C THR A 359 2.57 -3.51 -22.68
N HIS A 360 1.76 -3.84 -21.68
CA HIS A 360 0.95 -2.85 -20.98
C HIS A 360 1.84 -2.09 -19.98
N THR A 361 2.07 -0.82 -20.24
CA THR A 361 3.06 -0.02 -19.50
C THR A 361 2.42 1.19 -18.83
N ILE A 362 3.07 1.66 -17.77
CA ILE A 362 2.75 2.91 -17.09
C ILE A 362 4.04 3.69 -16.83
N ALA A 363 3.96 5.01 -16.86
CA ALA A 363 5.08 5.84 -16.46
C ALA A 363 5.27 5.75 -14.94
N ASP A 364 6.50 5.47 -14.51
CA ASP A 364 6.85 5.56 -13.09
C ASP A 364 7.12 7.02 -12.67
N TYR A 365 7.46 7.21 -11.40
CA TYR A 365 7.79 8.53 -10.85
C TYR A 365 8.87 9.28 -11.66
N TYR A 366 9.83 8.56 -12.26
CA TYR A 366 10.88 9.14 -13.11
C TYR A 366 10.49 9.22 -14.61
N GLN A 367 9.21 9.10 -14.93
CA GLN A 367 8.68 9.10 -16.30
C GLN A 367 9.23 7.97 -17.19
N ARG A 368 9.73 6.88 -16.59
CA ARG A 368 10.16 5.68 -17.30
C ARG A 368 8.96 4.78 -17.51
N ASN A 369 8.76 4.32 -18.73
CA ASN A 369 7.72 3.34 -19.01
C ASN A 369 8.11 1.97 -18.45
N LYS A 370 7.29 1.45 -17.54
CA LYS A 370 7.46 0.13 -16.93
C LYS A 370 6.23 -0.73 -17.18
N PRO A 371 6.39 -2.04 -17.43
CA PRO A 371 5.24 -2.94 -17.48
C PRO A 371 4.42 -2.86 -16.20
N ALA A 372 3.11 -2.69 -16.36
CA ALA A 372 2.15 -2.76 -15.27
C ALA A 372 1.98 -4.23 -14.85
N ARG A 373 2.21 -4.54 -13.57
CA ARG A 373 2.02 -5.89 -13.03
C ARG A 373 1.12 -5.91 -11.83
N GLY A 374 0.16 -6.81 -11.83
CA GLY A 374 -0.83 -6.98 -10.78
C GLY A 374 -0.45 -7.99 -9.70
N GLY A 375 0.81 -8.15 -9.36
CA GLY A 375 1.21 -8.98 -8.21
C GLY A 375 1.17 -10.50 -8.39
N LEU A 376 0.60 -11.03 -9.47
CA LEU A 376 0.71 -12.45 -9.77
C LEU A 376 2.14 -12.81 -10.13
N VAL A 377 2.77 -13.61 -9.29
CA VAL A 377 3.99 -14.32 -9.65
C VAL A 377 3.57 -15.60 -10.38
N ILE A 378 3.49 -15.54 -11.71
CA ILE A 378 3.47 -16.78 -12.47
C ILE A 378 4.88 -17.33 -12.46
N VAL A 379 5.02 -18.54 -11.95
CA VAL A 379 6.23 -19.33 -12.14
C VAL A 379 6.39 -19.50 -13.65
N ARG A 380 7.42 -18.91 -14.24
CA ARG A 380 7.72 -19.15 -15.66
C ARG A 380 7.87 -20.64 -15.87
N PRO A 381 7.27 -21.20 -16.92
CA PRO A 381 7.45 -22.60 -17.26
C PRO A 381 8.90 -22.91 -17.58
#